data_90d5f5116cb6e3b66794c38ad7188d0f
#
_entry.id   90d5f5116cb6e3b66794c38ad7188d0f
#
_cell.length_a   1.000
_cell.length_b   1.000
_cell.length_c   1.000
_cell.angle_alpha   90.00
_cell.angle_beta   90.00
_cell.angle_gamma   90.00
#
_symmetry.space_group_name_H-M   'P 1'
#
loop_
_entity.id
_entity.type
_entity.pdbx_description
1 polymer ?
#
loop_
_entity_poly.entity_id
_entity_poly.type
_entity_poly.pdbx_seq_one_letter_code
_entity_poly.pdbx_strand_id
1 'polypeptide(L)'
;MAAWAYPSLPPNHLKEREEQSLSRELEWLLNSLQGTLASLRDGLQECYALLTPNDTGSTLVLSSMRSECVKGFVTRMGSKIVKGDVQLRLNSLPHPRGSPSTRLCLSSNPAAPELVLGQLSSVRRLINDSLDIVDISTYTGDPKNANFIAGQLKLLGDNLAEARQTLKGDGEGIKQPWFEDSAHEKSFDPPLPPYLSFHLSISEAALVLYLRTLEPTSTESVPAASFAPNISLGGFSLRDQLFGVKQPTHDETGDVFQWHGEEVTVQEKVRVESQDPSLLSAMAKISALEHEVARWREALSILMGDESD
;
A
#
# COMPACT_ATOMS: atom_id res chain seq x y z
N MET A 1 9.94 29.15 57.51
CA MET A 1 9.17 28.41 56.50
C MET A 1 8.52 27.21 57.22
N ALA A 2 7.20 27.29 57.46
CA ALA A 2 6.47 26.21 58.10
C ALA A 2 6.24 25.11 57.07
N ALA A 3 6.93 24.00 57.18
CA ALA A 3 6.59 22.80 56.48
C ALA A 3 5.23 22.32 57.01
N TRP A 4 4.21 22.33 56.21
CA TRP A 4 2.95 21.70 56.51
C TRP A 4 3.17 20.20 56.49
N ALA A 5 3.54 19.62 57.65
CA ALA A 5 3.60 18.19 57.81
C ALA A 5 2.16 17.66 57.77
N TYR A 6 1.77 17.05 56.68
CA TYR A 6 0.57 16.24 56.65
C TYR A 6 0.70 15.17 57.74
N PRO A 7 -0.30 14.96 58.64
CA PRO A 7 -0.23 13.91 59.60
C PRO A 7 -0.03 12.59 58.86
N SER A 8 0.94 11.77 59.29
CA SER A 8 1.17 10.46 58.74
C SER A 8 -0.10 9.61 58.90
N LEU A 9 -0.77 9.35 57.78
CA LEU A 9 -1.94 8.47 57.77
C LEU A 9 -1.49 7.02 57.96
N PRO A 10 -2.29 6.21 58.67
CA PRO A 10 -2.03 4.78 58.76
C PRO A 10 -1.97 4.16 57.36
N PRO A 11 -1.11 3.13 57.10
CA PRO A 11 -0.89 2.55 55.76
C PRO A 11 -2.19 2.11 55.06
N ASN A 12 -3.20 1.65 55.81
CA ASN A 12 -4.48 1.21 55.28
C ASN A 12 -5.31 2.41 54.73
N HIS A 13 -5.30 3.55 55.43
CA HIS A 13 -5.98 4.76 54.95
C HIS A 13 -5.27 5.42 53.76
N LEU A 14 -3.95 5.21 53.62
CA LEU A 14 -3.20 5.65 52.43
C LEU A 14 -3.65 4.87 51.22
N LYS A 15 -3.72 3.53 51.31
CA LYS A 15 -4.22 2.68 50.18
C LYS A 15 -5.65 3.03 49.79
N GLU A 16 -6.54 3.18 50.73
CA GLU A 16 -7.93 3.57 50.43
C GLU A 16 -8.02 4.93 49.70
N ARG A 17 -7.21 5.91 50.10
CA ARG A 17 -7.14 7.21 49.42
C ARG A 17 -6.52 7.12 48.04
N GLU A 18 -5.52 6.31 47.87
CA GLU A 18 -4.86 6.03 46.57
C GLU A 18 -5.86 5.38 45.62
N GLU A 19 -6.58 4.34 46.04
CA GLU A 19 -7.61 3.67 45.25
C GLU A 19 -8.77 4.63 44.88
N GLN A 20 -9.18 5.49 45.83
CA GLN A 20 -10.20 6.52 45.55
C GLN A 20 -9.70 7.60 44.56
N SER A 21 -8.42 7.96 44.60
CA SER A 21 -7.82 8.89 43.67
C SER A 21 -7.77 8.30 42.27
N LEU A 22 -7.23 7.08 42.12
CA LEU A 22 -7.18 6.35 40.86
C LEU A 22 -8.56 6.15 40.24
N SER A 23 -9.56 5.80 41.06
CA SER A 23 -10.93 5.66 40.57
C SER A 23 -11.51 6.97 40.00
N ARG A 24 -11.24 8.12 40.65
CA ARG A 24 -11.69 9.44 40.17
C ARG A 24 -10.93 9.86 38.91
N GLU A 25 -9.65 9.59 38.86
CA GLU A 25 -8.78 9.87 37.70
C GLU A 25 -9.22 9.03 36.50
N LEU A 26 -9.53 7.75 36.70
CA LEU A 26 -10.06 6.86 35.67
C LEU A 26 -11.41 7.36 35.14
N GLU A 27 -12.35 7.73 36.02
CA GLU A 27 -13.65 8.28 35.63
C GLU A 27 -13.48 9.58 34.82
N TRP A 28 -12.58 10.47 35.26
CA TRP A 28 -12.27 11.70 34.55
C TRP A 28 -11.65 11.41 33.16
N LEU A 29 -10.71 10.46 33.08
CA LEU A 29 -10.07 10.05 31.83
C LEU A 29 -11.09 9.51 30.83
N LEU A 30 -11.98 8.59 31.27
CA LEU A 30 -13.00 8.00 30.43
C LEU A 30 -14.01 9.06 29.92
N ASN A 31 -14.40 10.03 30.78
CA ASN A 31 -15.25 11.13 30.36
C ASN A 31 -14.56 12.07 29.35
N SER A 32 -13.27 12.34 29.53
CA SER A 32 -12.48 13.15 28.59
C SER A 32 -12.31 12.43 27.24
N LEU A 33 -12.17 11.13 27.26
CA LEU A 33 -12.03 10.30 26.06
C LEU A 33 -13.24 10.40 25.14
N GLN A 34 -14.46 10.57 25.67
CA GLN A 34 -15.66 10.71 24.84
C GLN A 34 -15.58 11.90 23.87
N GLY A 35 -15.00 13.03 24.31
CA GLY A 35 -14.74 14.17 23.43
C GLY A 35 -13.69 13.84 22.34
N THR A 36 -12.67 13.08 22.70
CA THR A 36 -11.63 12.65 21.75
C THR A 36 -12.18 11.64 20.75
N LEU A 37 -13.03 10.70 21.16
CA LEU A 37 -13.69 9.74 20.25
C LEU A 37 -14.48 10.47 19.15
N ALA A 38 -15.17 11.56 19.49
CA ALA A 38 -15.85 12.38 18.48
C ALA A 38 -14.84 12.97 17.47
N SER A 39 -13.71 13.52 17.94
CA SER A 39 -12.66 14.07 17.07
C SER A 39 -11.99 12.98 16.22
N LEU A 40 -11.76 11.78 16.78
CA LEU A 40 -11.24 10.64 16.04
C LEU A 40 -12.20 10.20 14.93
N ARG A 41 -13.51 10.20 15.21
CA ARG A 41 -14.54 9.92 14.21
C ARG A 41 -14.48 10.90 13.04
N ASP A 42 -14.43 12.20 13.32
CA ASP A 42 -14.34 13.24 12.30
C ASP A 42 -13.08 13.05 11.44
N GLY A 43 -11.93 12.80 12.08
CA GLY A 43 -10.67 12.53 11.38
C GLY A 43 -10.71 11.28 10.49
N LEU A 44 -11.36 10.20 10.96
CA LEU A 44 -11.59 8.98 10.18
C LEU A 44 -12.52 9.23 8.97
N GLN A 45 -13.58 10.03 9.15
CA GLN A 45 -14.48 10.42 8.07
C GLN A 45 -13.74 11.23 6.99
N GLU A 46 -12.85 12.13 7.39
CA GLU A 46 -12.00 12.86 6.46
C GLU A 46 -11.04 11.94 5.69
N CYS A 47 -10.43 10.95 6.36
CA CYS A 47 -9.62 9.92 5.70
C CYS A 47 -10.45 9.12 4.69
N TYR A 48 -11.65 8.71 5.08
CA TYR A 48 -12.58 8.00 4.20
C TYR A 48 -12.95 8.81 2.96
N ALA A 49 -13.22 10.11 3.13
CA ALA A 49 -13.56 11.02 2.04
C ALA A 49 -12.40 11.17 1.02
N LEU A 50 -11.13 11.21 1.48
CA LEU A 50 -9.94 11.27 0.62
C LEU A 50 -9.77 10.00 -0.25
N LEU A 51 -10.26 8.86 0.23
CA LEU A 51 -10.15 7.56 -0.43
C LEU A 51 -11.44 7.15 -1.16
N THR A 52 -12.50 7.91 -1.02
CA THR A 52 -13.76 7.65 -1.73
C THR A 52 -13.69 8.18 -3.16
N PRO A 53 -14.36 7.52 -4.13
CA PRO A 53 -14.49 8.06 -5.48
C PRO A 53 -15.13 9.46 -5.46
N ASN A 54 -14.46 10.41 -6.08
CA ASN A 54 -14.99 11.76 -6.34
C ASN A 54 -15.11 11.98 -7.85
N ASP A 55 -15.94 12.94 -8.26
CA ASP A 55 -16.27 13.16 -9.67
C ASP A 55 -15.06 13.53 -10.53
N THR A 56 -14.02 14.12 -9.95
CA THR A 56 -12.84 14.59 -10.68
C THR A 56 -11.71 13.54 -10.75
N GLY A 57 -11.59 12.66 -9.75
CA GLY A 57 -10.47 11.73 -9.61
C GLY A 57 -9.10 12.44 -9.44
N SER A 58 -8.07 11.67 -9.18
CA SER A 58 -6.66 12.13 -9.14
C SER A 58 -5.96 11.74 -10.42
N THR A 59 -5.56 12.72 -11.25
CA THR A 59 -4.77 12.45 -12.46
C THR A 59 -3.29 12.50 -12.12
N LEU A 60 -2.62 11.38 -12.30
CA LEU A 60 -1.25 11.11 -11.90
C LEU A 60 -0.38 10.93 -13.15
N VAL A 61 0.70 11.71 -13.22
CA VAL A 61 1.64 11.64 -14.35
C VAL A 61 2.62 10.50 -14.13
N LEU A 62 2.72 9.61 -15.11
CA LEU A 62 3.67 8.51 -15.15
C LEU A 62 4.81 8.89 -16.10
N SER A 63 5.99 9.14 -15.56
CA SER A 63 7.15 9.50 -16.35
C SER A 63 8.40 8.84 -15.79
N SER A 64 9.08 8.04 -16.61
CA SER A 64 10.40 7.53 -16.27
C SER A 64 11.44 8.65 -16.29
N MET A 65 12.61 8.40 -15.72
CA MET A 65 13.72 9.33 -15.75
C MET A 65 13.98 9.77 -17.19
N ARG A 66 13.96 11.09 -17.44
CA ARG A 66 14.06 11.73 -18.76
C ARG A 66 12.95 11.38 -19.75
N SER A 67 11.84 10.77 -19.30
CA SER A 67 10.70 10.31 -20.15
C SER A 67 11.13 9.40 -21.32
N GLU A 68 12.19 8.63 -21.14
CA GLU A 68 12.75 7.80 -22.19
C GLU A 68 11.98 6.49 -22.37
N CYS A 69 11.67 5.79 -21.26
CA CYS A 69 11.01 4.48 -21.31
C CYS A 69 9.49 4.55 -21.17
N VAL A 70 9.00 5.45 -20.30
CA VAL A 70 7.59 5.57 -19.95
C VAL A 70 7.19 7.05 -19.92
N LYS A 71 6.08 7.39 -20.58
CA LYS A 71 5.48 8.71 -20.53
C LYS A 71 3.97 8.59 -20.68
N GLY A 72 3.23 9.19 -19.74
CA GLY A 72 1.78 9.17 -19.81
C GLY A 72 1.12 9.62 -18.53
N PHE A 73 -0.10 9.20 -18.33
CA PHE A 73 -0.87 9.48 -17.12
C PHE A 73 -1.88 8.38 -16.86
N VAL A 74 -2.32 8.31 -15.60
CA VAL A 74 -3.48 7.54 -15.16
C VAL A 74 -4.38 8.42 -14.30
N THR A 75 -5.68 8.13 -14.26
CA THR A 75 -6.62 8.80 -13.36
C THR A 75 -7.17 7.77 -12.38
N ARG A 76 -6.93 7.99 -11.08
CA ARG A 76 -7.45 7.19 -9.99
C ARG A 76 -8.75 7.78 -9.46
N MET A 77 -9.74 6.92 -9.26
CA MET A 77 -10.99 7.25 -8.55
C MET A 77 -11.20 6.24 -7.43
N GLY A 78 -11.07 6.67 -6.19
CA GLY A 78 -11.11 5.76 -5.05
C GLY A 78 -10.01 4.69 -5.13
N SER A 79 -10.37 3.43 -5.16
CA SER A 79 -9.45 2.29 -5.31
C SER A 79 -9.27 1.80 -6.75
N LYS A 80 -9.82 2.51 -7.76
CA LYS A 80 -9.79 2.08 -9.17
C LYS A 80 -9.02 3.07 -10.03
N ILE A 81 -8.39 2.55 -11.08
CA ILE A 81 -7.86 3.36 -12.18
C ILE A 81 -8.92 3.36 -13.27
N VAL A 82 -9.44 4.55 -13.61
CA VAL A 82 -10.57 4.73 -14.54
C VAL A 82 -10.16 5.26 -15.90
N LYS A 83 -8.99 5.88 -16.00
CA LYS A 83 -8.40 6.35 -17.26
C LYS A 83 -6.91 6.13 -17.25
N GLY A 84 -6.33 5.88 -18.40
CA GLY A 84 -4.89 5.75 -18.57
C GLY A 84 -4.51 5.86 -20.03
N ASP A 85 -3.43 6.57 -20.28
CA ASP A 85 -2.78 6.67 -21.59
C ASP A 85 -1.27 6.73 -21.34
N VAL A 86 -0.60 5.64 -21.69
CA VAL A 86 0.82 5.45 -21.39
C VAL A 86 1.55 5.04 -22.67
N GLN A 87 2.60 5.77 -23.00
CA GLN A 87 3.52 5.45 -24.09
C GLN A 87 4.74 4.75 -23.54
N LEU A 88 5.04 3.59 -24.10
CA LEU A 88 6.17 2.72 -23.71
C LEU A 88 7.21 2.69 -24.81
N ARG A 89 8.47 2.81 -24.42
CA ARG A 89 9.63 2.62 -25.26
C ARG A 89 10.63 1.72 -24.51
N LEU A 90 10.37 0.41 -24.58
CA LEU A 90 11.18 -0.62 -23.94
C LEU A 90 12.00 -1.34 -25.02
N ASN A 91 13.28 -1.61 -24.73
CA ASN A 91 14.18 -2.20 -25.73
C ASN A 91 13.80 -3.65 -26.10
N SER A 92 13.28 -4.39 -25.14
CA SER A 92 12.84 -5.77 -25.30
C SER A 92 11.40 -5.91 -25.80
N LEU A 93 10.63 -4.79 -25.91
CA LEU A 93 9.27 -4.82 -26.44
C LEU A 93 9.27 -4.45 -27.92
N PRO A 94 8.81 -5.34 -28.82
CA PRO A 94 8.70 -5.01 -30.25
C PRO A 94 7.70 -3.89 -30.47
N HIS A 95 8.13 -2.84 -31.16
CA HIS A 95 7.27 -1.71 -31.49
C HIS A 95 6.43 -1.98 -32.74
N PRO A 96 5.20 -1.45 -32.82
CA PRO A 96 4.40 -1.49 -34.04
C PRO A 96 5.15 -0.87 -35.23
N ARG A 97 4.96 -1.43 -36.42
CA ARG A 97 5.63 -0.92 -37.64
C ARG A 97 5.27 0.57 -37.85
N GLY A 98 6.27 1.43 -37.92
CA GLY A 98 6.12 2.86 -38.14
C GLY A 98 5.90 3.72 -36.90
N SER A 99 5.90 3.14 -35.70
CA SER A 99 5.87 3.88 -34.43
C SER A 99 7.13 3.62 -33.60
N PRO A 100 7.75 4.64 -33.00
CA PRO A 100 8.91 4.46 -32.13
C PRO A 100 8.52 4.02 -30.71
N SER A 101 7.23 3.85 -30.42
CA SER A 101 6.72 3.53 -29.09
C SER A 101 5.42 2.72 -29.17
N THR A 102 5.15 1.94 -28.15
CA THR A 102 3.89 1.24 -27.94
C THR A 102 3.00 2.11 -27.06
N ARG A 103 1.78 2.41 -27.50
CA ARG A 103 0.80 3.17 -26.73
C ARG A 103 -0.20 2.22 -26.12
N LEU A 104 -0.44 2.37 -24.81
CA LEU A 104 -1.43 1.64 -24.03
C LEU A 104 -2.49 2.62 -23.54
N CYS A 105 -3.72 2.45 -23.97
CA CYS A 105 -4.86 3.19 -23.44
C CYS A 105 -5.71 2.25 -22.59
N LEU A 106 -6.19 2.73 -21.45
CA LEU A 106 -7.15 1.95 -20.68
C LEU A 106 -8.46 1.83 -21.48
N SER A 107 -9.01 0.62 -21.53
CA SER A 107 -10.23 0.34 -22.28
C SER A 107 -11.43 1.10 -21.71
N SER A 108 -12.21 1.70 -22.59
CA SER A 108 -13.48 2.35 -22.23
C SER A 108 -14.67 1.38 -22.25
N ASN A 109 -14.42 0.10 -22.59
CA ASN A 109 -15.45 -0.91 -22.63
C ASN A 109 -15.91 -1.28 -21.20
N PRO A 110 -17.20 -1.16 -20.85
CA PRO A 110 -17.70 -1.52 -19.53
C PRO A 110 -17.57 -3.02 -19.20
N ALA A 111 -17.35 -3.87 -20.20
CA ALA A 111 -17.08 -5.30 -20.00
C ALA A 111 -15.60 -5.63 -19.81
N ALA A 112 -14.70 -4.64 -19.94
CA ALA A 112 -13.29 -4.85 -19.69
C ALA A 112 -13.01 -5.02 -18.19
N PRO A 113 -12.04 -5.87 -17.81
CA PRO A 113 -11.63 -6.01 -16.41
C PRO A 113 -11.16 -4.68 -15.84
N GLU A 114 -11.67 -4.32 -14.67
CA GLU A 114 -11.29 -3.09 -13.97
C GLU A 114 -9.89 -3.21 -13.37
N LEU A 115 -9.12 -2.14 -13.41
CA LEU A 115 -7.87 -2.02 -12.68
C LEU A 115 -8.16 -1.54 -11.25
N VAL A 116 -8.11 -2.47 -10.30
CA VAL A 116 -8.38 -2.20 -8.89
C VAL A 116 -7.08 -2.26 -8.10
N LEU A 117 -6.83 -1.24 -7.28
CA LEU A 117 -5.73 -1.20 -6.32
C LEU A 117 -6.21 -1.87 -5.02
N GLY A 118 -5.89 -3.15 -4.83
CA GLY A 118 -6.31 -3.96 -3.69
C GLY A 118 -5.91 -3.33 -2.35
N GLN A 119 -4.71 -2.75 -2.27
CA GLN A 119 -4.22 -2.03 -1.10
C GLN A 119 -5.17 -0.92 -0.66
N LEU A 120 -5.67 -0.09 -1.59
CA LEU A 120 -6.61 1.00 -1.26
C LEU A 120 -7.99 0.49 -0.85
N SER A 121 -8.42 -0.65 -1.38
CA SER A 121 -9.64 -1.31 -0.94
C SER A 121 -9.52 -1.78 0.51
N SER A 122 -8.36 -2.35 0.89
CA SER A 122 -8.08 -2.77 2.26
C SER A 122 -7.99 -1.58 3.22
N VAL A 123 -7.31 -0.50 2.85
CA VAL A 123 -7.25 0.72 3.68
C VAL A 123 -8.65 1.29 3.92
N ARG A 124 -9.50 1.35 2.89
CA ARG A 124 -10.89 1.82 3.06
C ARG A 124 -11.70 0.93 4.01
N ARG A 125 -11.53 -0.40 3.93
CA ARG A 125 -12.17 -1.34 4.84
C ARG A 125 -11.71 -1.08 6.29
N LEU A 126 -10.40 -0.98 6.53
CA LEU A 126 -9.84 -0.71 7.86
C LEU A 126 -10.32 0.61 8.46
N ILE A 127 -10.50 1.66 7.63
CA ILE A 127 -11.08 2.93 8.09
C ILE A 127 -12.56 2.77 8.46
N ASN A 128 -13.35 2.00 7.69
CA ASN A 128 -14.73 1.71 8.05
C ASN A 128 -14.84 0.91 9.34
N ASP A 129 -14.04 -0.15 9.48
CA ASP A 129 -13.96 -0.96 10.70
C ASP A 129 -13.57 -0.08 11.90
N SER A 130 -12.68 0.91 11.70
CA SER A 130 -12.29 1.89 12.71
C SER A 130 -13.44 2.84 13.10
N LEU A 131 -14.25 3.29 12.13
CA LEU A 131 -15.46 4.08 12.40
C LEU A 131 -16.47 3.29 13.24
N ASP A 132 -16.69 2.02 12.91
CA ASP A 132 -17.58 1.14 13.66
C ASP A 132 -17.08 0.95 15.09
N ILE A 133 -15.78 0.79 15.33
CA ILE A 133 -15.17 0.70 16.66
C ILE A 133 -15.43 1.98 17.47
N VAL A 134 -15.25 3.15 16.87
CA VAL A 134 -15.53 4.43 17.53
C VAL A 134 -17.01 4.58 17.85
N ASP A 135 -17.91 4.22 16.94
CA ASP A 135 -19.36 4.28 17.16
C ASP A 135 -19.80 3.31 18.27
N ILE A 136 -19.24 2.10 18.32
CA ILE A 136 -19.48 1.13 19.39
C ILE A 136 -18.99 1.70 20.74
N SER A 137 -17.81 2.33 20.77
CA SER A 137 -17.23 2.91 21.98
C SER A 137 -18.03 4.09 22.53
N THR A 138 -18.72 4.81 21.64
CA THR A 138 -19.44 6.05 22.00
C THR A 138 -20.91 5.79 22.29
N TYR A 139 -21.60 4.95 21.50
CA TYR A 139 -23.07 4.89 21.51
C TYR A 139 -23.65 3.56 21.97
N THR A 140 -23.01 2.43 21.69
CA THR A 140 -23.61 1.11 21.92
C THR A 140 -22.91 0.29 23.00
N GLY A 141 -21.65 0.60 23.31
CA GLY A 141 -20.90 -0.06 24.36
C GLY A 141 -21.08 0.54 25.73
N ASP A 142 -20.27 0.09 26.70
CA ASP A 142 -20.19 0.68 28.04
C ASP A 142 -19.00 1.65 28.14
N PRO A 143 -19.24 2.98 27.98
CA PRO A 143 -18.16 3.97 27.98
C PRO A 143 -17.50 4.17 29.33
N LYS A 144 -18.08 3.61 30.41
CA LYS A 144 -17.53 3.67 31.78
C LYS A 144 -16.70 2.45 32.13
N ASN A 145 -16.75 1.41 31.31
CA ASN A 145 -15.98 0.20 31.51
C ASN A 145 -14.56 0.36 30.90
N ALA A 146 -13.56 0.57 31.74
CA ALA A 146 -12.19 0.79 31.32
C ALA A 146 -11.63 -0.37 30.50
N ASN A 147 -11.88 -1.63 30.89
CA ASN A 147 -11.41 -2.81 30.17
C ASN A 147 -12.03 -2.89 28.77
N PHE A 148 -13.34 -2.58 28.64
CA PHE A 148 -14.00 -2.54 27.34
C PHE A 148 -13.36 -1.47 26.45
N ILE A 149 -13.20 -0.25 26.97
CA ILE A 149 -12.61 0.87 26.22
C ILE A 149 -11.16 0.59 25.85
N ALA A 150 -10.35 -0.01 26.74
CA ALA A 150 -8.98 -0.41 26.43
C ALA A 150 -8.93 -1.40 25.26
N GLY A 151 -9.83 -2.39 25.23
CA GLY A 151 -9.98 -3.33 24.13
C GLY A 151 -10.34 -2.64 22.80
N GLN A 152 -11.29 -1.69 22.84
CA GLN A 152 -11.67 -0.93 21.64
C GLN A 152 -10.54 -0.04 21.11
N LEU A 153 -9.83 0.66 21.99
CA LEU A 153 -8.67 1.48 21.60
C LEU A 153 -7.53 0.62 21.05
N LYS A 154 -7.35 -0.61 21.55
CA LYS A 154 -6.38 -1.53 20.98
C LYS A 154 -6.74 -1.89 19.56
N LEU A 155 -7.96 -2.35 19.30
CA LEU A 155 -8.44 -2.70 17.97
C LEU A 155 -8.36 -1.50 17.00
N LEU A 156 -8.73 -0.31 17.46
CA LEU A 156 -8.62 0.92 16.68
C LEU A 156 -7.16 1.22 16.31
N GLY A 157 -6.24 1.10 17.27
CA GLY A 157 -4.81 1.30 17.03
C GLY A 157 -4.24 0.30 16.03
N ASP A 158 -4.61 -0.98 16.15
CA ASP A 158 -4.16 -2.04 15.27
C ASP A 158 -4.66 -1.80 13.82
N ASN A 159 -5.93 -1.42 13.63
CA ASN A 159 -6.48 -1.07 12.32
C ASN A 159 -5.79 0.15 11.69
N LEU A 160 -5.51 1.18 12.48
CA LEU A 160 -4.81 2.39 11.98
C LEU A 160 -3.37 2.09 11.59
N ALA A 161 -2.67 1.28 12.39
CA ALA A 161 -1.30 0.83 12.09
C ALA A 161 -1.26 0.01 10.80
N GLU A 162 -2.18 -0.94 10.61
CA GLU A 162 -2.29 -1.74 9.39
C GLU A 162 -2.62 -0.87 8.17
N ALA A 163 -3.56 0.09 8.31
CA ALA A 163 -3.90 1.02 7.23
C ALA A 163 -2.69 1.86 6.80
N ARG A 164 -1.92 2.37 7.76
CA ARG A 164 -0.69 3.13 7.51
C ARG A 164 0.37 2.27 6.84
N GLN A 165 0.61 1.05 7.33
CA GLN A 165 1.57 0.12 6.74
C GLN A 165 1.19 -0.26 5.32
N THR A 166 -0.10 -0.45 5.04
CA THR A 166 -0.61 -0.74 3.70
C THR A 166 -0.34 0.43 2.73
N LEU A 167 -0.55 1.68 3.16
CA LEU A 167 -0.21 2.87 2.36
C LEU A 167 1.30 3.06 2.19
N LYS A 168 2.09 2.62 3.16
CA LYS A 168 3.55 2.62 3.07
C LYS A 168 4.07 1.55 2.10
N GLY A 169 3.30 0.51 1.84
CA GLY A 169 3.69 -0.61 0.98
C GLY A 169 4.33 -1.78 1.71
N ASP A 170 4.40 -1.73 3.05
CA ASP A 170 4.99 -2.78 3.89
C ASP A 170 3.95 -3.73 4.50
N GLY A 171 2.65 -3.58 4.16
CA GLY A 171 1.55 -4.37 4.71
C GLY A 171 1.72 -5.87 4.46
N GLU A 172 1.70 -6.67 5.54
CA GLU A 172 1.88 -8.12 5.45
C GLU A 172 0.75 -8.84 4.71
N GLY A 173 -0.43 -8.23 4.63
CA GLY A 173 -1.64 -8.86 4.06
C GLY A 173 -1.76 -8.84 2.55
N ILE A 174 -0.89 -8.15 1.80
CA ILE A 174 -1.09 -7.88 0.36
C ILE A 174 0.22 -8.02 -0.43
N LYS A 175 1.07 -8.94 -0.08
CA LYS A 175 2.18 -9.34 -0.94
C LYS A 175 1.71 -10.42 -1.92
N GLN A 176 0.70 -10.10 -2.74
CA GLN A 176 0.48 -10.94 -3.90
C GLN A 176 1.69 -10.79 -4.83
N PRO A 177 2.21 -11.90 -5.33
CA PRO A 177 3.31 -11.84 -6.29
C PRO A 177 2.84 -11.04 -7.51
N TRP A 178 3.71 -10.19 -8.06
CA TRP A 178 3.36 -9.29 -9.17
C TRP A 178 2.77 -10.02 -10.40
N PHE A 179 3.10 -11.28 -10.59
CA PHE A 179 2.60 -12.11 -11.70
C PHE A 179 1.14 -12.54 -11.50
N GLU A 180 0.61 -12.49 -10.28
CA GLU A 180 -0.81 -12.72 -9.98
C GLU A 180 -1.62 -11.41 -9.98
N ASP A 181 -0.98 -10.27 -9.60
CA ASP A 181 -1.61 -8.96 -9.46
C ASP A 181 -1.33 -8.04 -10.66
N SER A 182 -0.86 -8.57 -11.77
CA SER A 182 -0.66 -7.81 -12.99
C SER A 182 -2.00 -7.53 -13.70
N ALA A 183 -2.07 -6.36 -14.35
CA ALA A 183 -3.26 -5.96 -15.09
C ALA A 183 -3.63 -6.98 -16.18
N HIS A 184 -4.91 -7.28 -16.30
CA HIS A 184 -5.40 -8.19 -17.33
C HIS A 184 -5.22 -7.57 -18.73
N GLU A 185 -4.85 -8.38 -19.71
CA GLU A 185 -4.59 -7.89 -21.09
C GLU A 185 -5.75 -7.07 -21.69
N LYS A 186 -7.00 -7.48 -21.45
CA LYS A 186 -8.23 -6.84 -21.95
C LYS A 186 -8.62 -5.56 -21.23
N SER A 187 -7.88 -5.18 -20.17
CA SER A 187 -8.06 -3.88 -19.52
C SER A 187 -7.59 -2.73 -20.40
N PHE A 188 -6.89 -3.01 -21.49
CA PHE A 188 -6.34 -2.01 -22.41
C PHE A 188 -6.87 -2.16 -23.82
N ASP A 189 -6.83 -1.06 -24.58
CA ASP A 189 -7.16 -0.99 -26.01
C ASP A 189 -6.06 -0.18 -26.73
N PRO A 190 -5.21 -0.84 -27.57
CA PRO A 190 -5.17 -2.29 -27.84
C PRO A 190 -4.79 -3.14 -26.60
N PRO A 191 -5.14 -4.43 -26.60
CA PRO A 191 -4.78 -5.33 -25.48
C PRO A 191 -3.27 -5.33 -25.18
N LEU A 192 -2.92 -5.58 -23.92
CA LEU A 192 -1.50 -5.71 -23.53
C LEU A 192 -0.82 -6.80 -24.36
N PRO A 193 0.44 -6.59 -24.78
CA PRO A 193 1.27 -7.66 -25.30
C PRO A 193 1.36 -8.83 -24.34
N PRO A 194 1.35 -10.09 -24.81
CA PRO A 194 1.26 -11.27 -23.93
C PRO A 194 2.43 -11.42 -22.94
N TYR A 195 3.58 -10.88 -23.27
CA TYR A 195 4.78 -10.92 -22.43
C TYR A 195 5.13 -9.55 -21.84
N LEU A 196 4.13 -8.73 -21.57
CA LEU A 196 4.26 -7.47 -20.86
C LEU A 196 3.42 -7.49 -19.58
N SER A 197 4.06 -7.44 -18.43
CA SER A 197 3.40 -7.23 -17.15
C SER A 197 3.26 -5.73 -16.88
N PHE A 198 2.04 -5.31 -16.55
CA PHE A 198 1.70 -3.96 -16.10
C PHE A 198 1.11 -4.07 -14.70
N HIS A 199 1.92 -3.78 -13.69
CA HIS A 199 1.55 -3.92 -12.29
C HIS A 199 1.58 -2.58 -11.58
N LEU A 200 0.44 -2.23 -10.95
CA LEU A 200 0.29 -1.00 -10.15
C LEU A 200 0.21 -1.36 -8.67
N SER A 201 0.93 -0.62 -7.85
CA SER A 201 0.91 -0.76 -6.39
C SER A 201 0.99 0.59 -5.71
N ILE A 202 0.74 0.63 -4.39
CA ILE A 202 0.94 1.80 -3.55
C ILE A 202 2.20 1.56 -2.71
N SER A 203 3.10 2.53 -2.72
CA SER A 203 4.29 2.56 -1.88
C SER A 203 4.57 4.00 -1.44
N GLU A 204 4.83 4.22 -0.15
CA GLU A 204 5.02 5.55 0.45
C GLU A 204 3.91 6.57 0.07
N ALA A 205 2.65 6.08 0.05
CA ALA A 205 1.47 6.84 -0.37
C ALA A 205 1.56 7.42 -1.81
N ALA A 206 2.42 6.85 -2.65
CA ALA A 206 2.53 7.14 -4.07
C ALA A 206 2.03 5.96 -4.91
N LEU A 207 1.53 6.25 -6.10
CA LEU A 207 1.22 5.22 -7.09
C LEU A 207 2.52 4.81 -7.78
N VAL A 208 2.83 3.52 -7.74
CA VAL A 208 4.01 2.94 -8.38
C VAL A 208 3.58 2.01 -9.49
N LEU A 209 4.08 2.26 -10.70
CA LEU A 209 3.95 1.38 -11.86
C LEU A 209 5.23 0.58 -12.03
N TYR A 210 5.09 -0.73 -12.07
CA TYR A 210 6.12 -1.66 -12.51
C TYR A 210 5.75 -2.22 -13.88
N LEU A 211 6.65 -2.08 -14.83
CA LEU A 211 6.58 -2.71 -16.14
C LEU A 211 7.67 -3.75 -16.24
N ARG A 212 7.32 -4.95 -16.67
CA ARG A 212 8.27 -6.05 -16.92
C ARG A 212 8.00 -6.62 -18.28
N THR A 213 9.05 -6.73 -19.09
CA THR A 213 8.99 -7.55 -20.30
C THR A 213 9.51 -8.94 -19.96
N LEU A 214 8.83 -9.94 -20.47
CA LEU A 214 9.01 -11.34 -20.11
C LEU A 214 9.51 -12.13 -21.32
N GLU A 215 10.30 -13.17 -21.07
CA GLU A 215 10.74 -14.14 -22.08
C GLU A 215 10.46 -15.55 -21.57
N PRO A 216 9.78 -16.41 -22.35
CA PRO A 216 9.58 -17.81 -22.01
C PRO A 216 10.90 -18.57 -21.87
N THR A 217 11.06 -19.31 -20.78
CA THR A 217 12.26 -20.16 -20.54
C THR A 217 12.27 -21.40 -21.42
N SER A 218 11.09 -21.91 -21.83
CA SER A 218 10.93 -23.06 -22.71
C SER A 218 10.97 -22.62 -24.19
N THR A 219 12.09 -22.08 -24.61
CA THR A 219 12.40 -22.15 -26.04
C THR A 219 13.04 -23.52 -26.26
N GLU A 220 12.23 -24.55 -26.54
CA GLU A 220 12.73 -25.70 -27.27
C GLU A 220 13.47 -25.11 -28.47
N SER A 221 14.80 -25.24 -28.45
CA SER A 221 15.64 -24.94 -29.61
C SER A 221 15.13 -25.81 -30.75
N VAL A 222 14.26 -25.24 -31.60
CA VAL A 222 14.02 -25.81 -32.93
C VAL A 222 15.40 -25.91 -33.54
N PRO A 223 15.90 -27.10 -33.86
CA PRO A 223 17.18 -27.21 -34.48
C PRO A 223 17.05 -26.57 -35.87
N ALA A 224 17.53 -25.32 -36.00
CA ALA A 224 17.78 -24.74 -37.31
C ALA A 224 18.84 -25.64 -37.97
N ALA A 225 18.34 -26.60 -38.73
CA ALA A 225 19.16 -27.41 -39.58
C ALA A 225 19.92 -26.48 -40.50
N SER A 226 21.21 -26.63 -40.40
CA SER A 226 22.18 -26.54 -41.48
C SER A 226 23.21 -25.44 -41.47
N PHE A 227 24.47 -25.95 -41.45
CA PHE A 227 25.68 -25.42 -42.07
C PHE A 227 26.30 -24.13 -41.48
N ALA A 228 26.91 -24.27 -40.30
CA ALA A 228 28.19 -23.61 -40.03
C ALA A 228 28.98 -24.47 -39.03
N PRO A 229 30.31 -24.61 -39.20
CA PRO A 229 31.13 -25.50 -38.40
C PRO A 229 31.22 -25.02 -36.96
N ASN A 230 30.86 -25.91 -36.02
CA ASN A 230 31.01 -25.75 -34.59
C ASN A 230 32.45 -25.44 -34.21
N ILE A 231 32.72 -24.25 -33.73
CA ILE A 231 33.84 -24.00 -32.80
C ILE A 231 33.20 -23.70 -31.44
N SER A 232 32.89 -24.74 -30.70
CA SER A 232 32.55 -24.69 -29.31
C SER A 232 33.82 -24.54 -28.49
N LEU A 233 34.09 -23.37 -28.00
CA LEU A 233 35.08 -23.17 -26.94
C LEU A 233 34.40 -22.46 -25.79
N GLY A 234 33.97 -23.23 -24.77
CA GLY A 234 33.63 -22.78 -23.45
C GLY A 234 32.51 -21.73 -23.38
N GLY A 235 31.30 -22.16 -23.16
CA GLY A 235 30.20 -21.50 -22.44
C GLY A 235 29.92 -19.98 -22.52
N PHE A 236 30.55 -19.23 -23.44
CA PHE A 236 30.33 -17.78 -23.58
C PHE A 236 29.96 -17.46 -25.02
N SER A 237 28.77 -16.90 -25.24
CA SER A 237 28.36 -16.38 -26.53
C SER A 237 29.20 -15.16 -26.90
N LEU A 238 30.08 -15.28 -27.91
CA LEU A 238 30.88 -14.17 -28.46
C LEU A 238 30.02 -13.02 -29.04
N ARG A 239 28.71 -13.24 -29.22
CA ARG A 239 27.77 -12.24 -29.69
C ARG A 239 27.50 -11.17 -28.65
N ASP A 240 27.47 -11.55 -27.37
CA ASP A 240 27.23 -10.61 -26.25
C ASP A 240 28.45 -9.74 -25.95
N GLN A 241 29.67 -10.20 -26.33
CA GLN A 241 30.90 -9.47 -26.08
C GLN A 241 31.21 -8.41 -27.17
N LEU A 242 30.67 -8.56 -28.38
CA LEU A 242 30.93 -7.65 -29.51
C LEU A 242 29.91 -6.51 -29.65
N PHE A 243 28.72 -6.65 -29.09
CA PHE A 243 27.67 -5.63 -29.17
C PHE A 243 27.26 -5.11 -27.81
N GLY A 244 28.17 -4.93 -26.89
CA GLY A 244 28.12 -4.27 -25.59
C GLY A 244 26.86 -3.46 -25.21
N VAL A 245 25.66 -4.01 -25.45
CA VAL A 245 24.44 -3.52 -24.83
C VAL A 245 24.42 -4.09 -23.41
N LYS A 246 25.00 -3.35 -22.48
CA LYS A 246 24.74 -3.58 -21.05
C LYS A 246 23.24 -3.47 -20.86
N GLN A 247 22.53 -4.61 -20.83
CA GLN A 247 21.17 -4.63 -20.30
C GLN A 247 21.25 -4.07 -18.88
N PRO A 248 20.38 -3.12 -18.52
CA PRO A 248 20.32 -2.63 -17.15
C PRO A 248 20.01 -3.83 -16.25
N THR A 249 20.94 -4.19 -15.39
CA THR A 249 20.75 -5.25 -14.39
C THR A 249 19.71 -4.78 -13.39
N HIS A 250 18.58 -5.47 -13.32
CA HIS A 250 17.57 -5.29 -12.31
C HIS A 250 17.63 -6.43 -11.27
N ASP A 251 16.95 -6.25 -10.15
CA ASP A 251 16.95 -7.16 -9.01
C ASP A 251 16.35 -8.57 -9.30
N GLU A 252 15.53 -8.70 -10.35
CA GLU A 252 14.86 -9.95 -10.76
C GLU A 252 15.61 -10.67 -11.91
N THR A 253 16.86 -10.31 -12.16
CA THR A 253 17.65 -10.91 -13.25
C THR A 253 18.00 -12.36 -12.93
N GLY A 254 17.54 -13.29 -13.76
CA GLY A 254 17.79 -14.74 -13.61
C GLY A 254 16.74 -15.49 -12.79
N ASP A 255 15.81 -14.79 -12.17
CA ASP A 255 14.68 -15.44 -11.49
C ASP A 255 13.65 -15.95 -12.50
N VAL A 256 13.11 -17.14 -12.23
CA VAL A 256 12.06 -17.77 -13.04
C VAL A 256 10.71 -17.61 -12.35
N PHE A 257 9.72 -17.14 -13.10
CA PHE A 257 8.37 -16.88 -12.60
C PHE A 257 7.34 -17.68 -13.41
N GLN A 258 6.17 -17.94 -12.81
CA GLN A 258 5.03 -18.54 -13.50
C GLN A 258 4.13 -17.43 -14.06
N TRP A 259 4.02 -17.33 -15.38
CA TRP A 259 3.20 -16.34 -16.07
C TRP A 259 2.20 -17.03 -17.01
N HIS A 260 0.91 -16.91 -16.72
CA HIS A 260 -0.15 -17.56 -17.50
C HIS A 260 0.05 -19.08 -17.74
N GLY A 261 0.74 -19.77 -16.83
CA GLY A 261 1.02 -21.20 -16.91
C GLY A 261 2.33 -21.56 -17.62
N GLU A 262 3.12 -20.57 -18.04
CA GLU A 262 4.44 -20.72 -18.63
C GLU A 262 5.54 -20.23 -17.68
N GLU A 263 6.71 -20.84 -17.76
CA GLU A 263 7.89 -20.35 -17.06
C GLU A 263 8.54 -19.22 -17.86
N VAL A 264 8.73 -18.07 -17.21
CA VAL A 264 9.29 -16.87 -17.84
C VAL A 264 10.41 -16.26 -16.99
N THR A 265 11.31 -15.53 -17.65
CA THR A 265 12.31 -14.67 -17.03
C THR A 265 12.02 -13.21 -17.35
N VAL A 266 12.41 -12.30 -16.46
CA VAL A 266 12.27 -10.86 -16.67
C VAL A 266 13.46 -10.34 -17.47
N GLN A 267 13.19 -9.77 -18.65
CA GLN A 267 14.20 -9.19 -19.53
C GLN A 267 14.51 -7.73 -19.21
N GLU A 268 13.48 -6.94 -18.99
CA GLU A 268 13.60 -5.52 -18.67
C GLU A 268 12.56 -5.16 -17.61
N LYS A 269 12.98 -4.41 -16.58
CA LYS A 269 12.12 -3.92 -15.50
C LYS A 269 12.23 -2.41 -15.41
N VAL A 270 11.09 -1.73 -15.45
CA VAL A 270 11.01 -0.28 -15.29
C VAL A 270 10.06 0.03 -14.14
N ARG A 271 10.51 0.87 -13.22
CA ARG A 271 9.71 1.40 -12.11
C ARG A 271 9.46 2.89 -12.32
N VAL A 272 8.23 3.30 -12.22
CA VAL A 272 7.80 4.70 -12.30
C VAL A 272 6.93 5.00 -11.09
N GLU A 273 7.20 6.13 -10.44
CA GLU A 273 6.47 6.57 -9.26
C GLU A 273 5.79 7.90 -9.54
N SER A 274 4.55 8.03 -9.05
CA SER A 274 3.78 9.28 -9.13
C SER A 274 3.13 9.56 -7.80
N GLN A 275 3.43 10.72 -7.24
CA GLN A 275 2.90 11.19 -5.97
C GLN A 275 1.40 11.49 -6.08
N ASP A 276 0.61 10.96 -5.15
CA ASP A 276 -0.83 11.24 -5.05
C ASP A 276 -1.10 12.11 -3.81
N PRO A 277 -1.46 13.39 -3.96
CA PRO A 277 -1.70 14.28 -2.84
C PRO A 277 -2.80 13.79 -1.89
N SER A 278 -3.82 13.10 -2.41
CA SER A 278 -4.90 12.54 -1.58
C SER A 278 -4.39 11.41 -0.70
N LEU A 279 -3.53 10.53 -1.23
CA LEU A 279 -2.94 9.43 -0.46
C LEU A 279 -1.95 9.93 0.58
N LEU A 280 -1.13 10.93 0.23
CA LEU A 280 -0.22 11.58 1.18
C LEU A 280 -1.00 12.22 2.34
N SER A 281 -2.09 12.93 2.03
CA SER A 281 -2.95 13.53 3.05
C SER A 281 -3.62 12.48 3.92
N ALA A 282 -4.10 11.37 3.33
CA ALA A 282 -4.69 10.27 4.07
C ALA A 282 -3.67 9.61 5.01
N MET A 283 -2.45 9.32 4.52
CA MET A 283 -1.38 8.73 5.33
C MET A 283 -0.99 9.62 6.50
N ALA A 284 -0.85 10.94 6.29
CA ALA A 284 -0.55 11.89 7.35
C ALA A 284 -1.65 11.94 8.41
N LYS A 285 -2.92 11.95 8.00
CA LYS A 285 -4.07 11.91 8.93
C LYS A 285 -4.15 10.61 9.71
N ILE A 286 -4.01 9.46 9.05
CA ILE A 286 -3.98 8.15 9.71
C ILE A 286 -2.86 8.09 10.76
N SER A 287 -1.66 8.59 10.43
CA SER A 287 -0.54 8.64 11.37
C SER A 287 -0.83 9.53 12.59
N ALA A 288 -1.51 10.66 12.41
CA ALA A 288 -1.92 11.53 13.50
C ALA A 288 -2.98 10.85 14.40
N LEU A 289 -3.97 10.17 13.82
CA LEU A 289 -4.99 9.43 14.55
C LEU A 289 -4.38 8.25 15.32
N GLU A 290 -3.47 7.49 14.71
CA GLU A 290 -2.72 6.41 15.36
C GLU A 290 -1.97 6.91 16.60
N HIS A 291 -1.27 8.04 16.47
CA HIS A 291 -0.55 8.66 17.59
C HIS A 291 -1.48 9.10 18.73
N GLU A 292 -2.62 9.70 18.40
CA GLU A 292 -3.61 10.09 19.40
C GLU A 292 -4.20 8.88 20.12
N VAL A 293 -4.53 7.80 19.40
CA VAL A 293 -5.02 6.55 19.99
C VAL A 293 -3.96 5.92 20.89
N ALA A 294 -2.68 5.90 20.46
CA ALA A 294 -1.59 5.36 21.26
C ALA A 294 -1.43 6.11 22.59
N ARG A 295 -1.54 7.43 22.54
CA ARG A 295 -1.47 8.29 23.74
C ARG A 295 -2.59 8.00 24.76
N TRP A 296 -3.82 7.78 24.27
CA TRP A 296 -4.94 7.41 25.13
C TRP A 296 -4.84 5.99 25.68
N ARG A 297 -4.31 5.05 24.89
CA ARG A 297 -4.02 3.68 25.37
C ARG A 297 -3.02 3.69 26.51
N GLU A 298 -1.93 4.43 26.34
CA GLU A 298 -0.89 4.56 27.37
C GLU A 298 -1.46 5.19 28.65
N ALA A 299 -2.20 6.29 28.57
CA ALA A 299 -2.83 6.93 29.72
C ALA A 299 -3.79 6.00 30.46
N LEU A 300 -4.57 5.20 29.71
CA LEU A 300 -5.52 4.25 30.30
C LEU A 300 -4.78 3.06 30.96
N SER A 301 -3.74 2.51 30.35
CA SER A 301 -2.96 1.40 30.92
C SER A 301 -2.28 1.78 32.24
N ILE A 302 -1.74 3.00 32.32
CA ILE A 302 -1.13 3.51 33.58
C ILE A 302 -2.16 3.55 34.72
N LEU A 303 -3.39 4.06 34.46
CA LEU A 303 -4.43 4.16 35.48
C LEU A 303 -5.05 2.80 35.87
N MET A 304 -5.03 1.84 34.94
CA MET A 304 -5.48 0.48 35.19
C MET A 304 -4.44 -0.39 35.91
N GLY A 305 -3.20 0.08 36.02
CA GLY A 305 -2.11 -0.67 36.62
C GLY A 305 -1.60 -1.82 35.76
N ASP A 306 -1.93 -1.83 34.46
CA ASP A 306 -1.36 -2.74 33.50
C ASP A 306 0.04 -2.21 33.14
N GLU A 307 1.07 -2.74 33.78
CA GLU A 307 2.45 -2.52 33.33
C GLU A 307 2.57 -3.14 31.93
N SER A 308 2.73 -2.26 30.95
CA SER A 308 2.99 -2.67 29.58
C SER A 308 4.37 -3.35 29.53
N ASP A 309 4.37 -4.69 29.37
CA ASP A 309 5.55 -5.44 28.94
C ASP A 309 5.96 -5.09 27.50
#